data_106e86d444d5f882c80185e1869a24b2
#
_entry.id   106e86d444d5f882c80185e1869a24b2
#
_cell.length_a   1.000
_cell.length_b   1.000
_cell.length_c   1.000
_cell.angle_alpha   90.00
_cell.angle_beta   90.00
_cell.angle_gamma   90.00
#
_symmetry.space_group_name_H-M   'P 1'
#
loop_
_entity.id
_entity.type
_entity.pdbx_description
1 polymer ?
#
loop_
_entity_poly.entity_id
_entity_poly.type
_entity_poly.pdbx_seq_one_letter_code
_entity_poly.pdbx_strand_id
1 'polypeptide(L)'
;MRLVVDCRYVTPGRHNGISRYTAGLVHALADLHPLTMLISDERQLAHLPAAPWVRISAPTSLREPLVARQVNRLAPDVVFSPMQTMGTWRRRYQVLLTLHDLIYYRHRTPPPEFPAPIRLLWRLYHLSWWPQRMLLDRADAVVTVSETSAALIATHRLTRRPVTVVPNAADPPPDPRRLPRTRALVYMGTFMPYKNVETLVRAAALLPDHELHLMSRVDVADRARLTALGPGARLVFHDGADDATYRDVLRGATALVSASRDEGFGLPLVEAMGVGTPLVVSDIPVFREVGGDAAAYVDPDDARGFARAVRALSEDAAFEKASAAARERAGHYSWDSSARILLALAERLRQRAAAGSR
;
A
#
# COMPACT_ATOMS: atom_id res chain seq x y z
N MET A 1 25.50 4.63 12.32
CA MET A 1 24.73 5.55 11.45
C MET A 1 23.58 6.14 12.25
N ARG A 2 23.40 7.46 12.23
CA ARG A 2 22.19 8.08 12.79
C ARG A 2 21.08 8.06 11.75
N LEU A 3 20.19 7.09 11.89
CA LEU A 3 19.02 6.91 11.02
C LEU A 3 17.81 7.64 11.61
N VAL A 4 17.17 8.46 10.81
CA VAL A 4 15.91 9.13 11.16
C VAL A 4 14.82 8.68 10.18
N VAL A 5 13.65 8.35 10.71
CA VAL A 5 12.52 7.87 9.90
C VAL A 5 11.32 8.81 10.04
N ASP A 6 10.76 9.22 8.91
CA ASP A 6 9.59 10.09 8.86
C ASP A 6 8.31 9.30 9.10
N CYS A 7 7.83 9.27 10.32
CA CYS A 7 6.60 8.60 10.74
C CYS A 7 5.36 9.51 10.71
N ARG A 8 5.46 10.75 10.21
CA ARG A 8 4.36 11.71 10.18
C ARG A 8 3.18 11.29 9.30
N TYR A 9 3.39 10.27 8.43
CA TYR A 9 2.35 9.68 7.57
C TYR A 9 1.62 8.50 8.21
N VAL A 10 2.00 8.10 9.43
CA VAL A 10 1.22 7.16 10.23
C VAL A 10 -0.06 7.85 10.69
N THR A 11 -1.20 7.30 10.33
CA THR A 11 -2.50 7.89 10.63
C THR A 11 -2.98 7.45 12.01
N PRO A 12 -3.25 8.37 12.95
CA PRO A 12 -3.86 8.02 14.23
C PRO A 12 -5.22 7.34 14.02
N GLY A 13 -5.44 6.21 14.66
CA GLY A 13 -6.67 5.44 14.58
C GLY A 13 -6.68 4.44 13.43
N ARG A 14 -7.18 4.81 12.25
CA ARG A 14 -7.30 3.85 11.14
C ARG A 14 -6.10 3.88 10.21
N HIS A 15 -5.44 2.73 10.02
CA HIS A 15 -4.34 2.59 9.08
C HIS A 15 -4.82 2.59 7.62
N ASN A 16 -4.27 3.48 6.80
CA ASN A 16 -4.26 3.35 5.34
C ASN A 16 -2.99 2.62 4.87
N GLY A 17 -2.87 2.36 3.58
CA GLY A 17 -1.73 1.63 3.01
C GLY A 17 -0.36 2.25 3.34
N ILE A 18 -0.23 3.59 3.26
CA ILE A 18 1.01 4.32 3.58
C ILE A 18 1.32 4.22 5.07
N SER A 19 0.29 4.33 5.91
CA SER A 19 0.42 4.18 7.37
C SER A 19 0.87 2.77 7.74
N ARG A 20 0.31 1.72 7.12
CA ARG A 20 0.72 0.32 7.31
C ARG A 20 2.15 0.07 6.85
N TYR A 21 2.51 0.56 5.65
CA TYR A 21 3.87 0.48 5.15
C TYR A 21 4.88 1.12 6.11
N THR A 22 4.57 2.34 6.56
CA THR A 22 5.45 3.07 7.49
C THR A 22 5.60 2.34 8.81
N ALA A 23 4.49 1.96 9.44
CA ALA A 23 4.51 1.30 10.74
C ALA A 23 5.23 -0.04 10.69
N GLY A 24 4.87 -0.94 9.76
CA GLY A 24 5.49 -2.25 9.62
C GLY A 24 7.00 -2.17 9.36
N LEU A 25 7.40 -1.27 8.46
CA LEU A 25 8.81 -1.07 8.16
C LEU A 25 9.60 -0.49 9.33
N VAL A 26 9.01 0.45 10.09
CA VAL A 26 9.66 1.08 11.25
C VAL A 26 9.81 0.10 12.41
N HIS A 27 8.83 -0.77 12.66
CA HIS A 27 8.96 -1.84 13.65
C HIS A 27 10.14 -2.76 13.30
N ALA A 28 10.19 -3.28 12.09
CA ALA A 28 11.28 -4.16 11.67
C ALA A 28 12.66 -3.45 11.65
N LEU A 29 12.70 -2.16 11.27
CA LEU A 29 13.95 -1.38 11.34
C LEU A 29 14.43 -1.17 12.77
N ALA A 30 13.53 -0.94 13.73
CA ALA A 30 13.88 -0.73 15.13
C ALA A 30 14.51 -1.97 15.76
N ASP A 31 14.13 -3.17 15.32
CA ASP A 31 14.74 -4.43 15.76
C ASP A 31 16.15 -4.63 15.17
N LEU A 32 16.44 -4.02 14.01
CA LEU A 32 17.72 -4.18 13.32
C LEU A 32 18.73 -3.08 13.62
N HIS A 33 18.28 -1.86 13.88
CA HIS A 33 19.16 -0.70 14.01
C HIS A 33 18.52 0.41 14.85
N PRO A 34 19.27 1.06 15.77
CA PRO A 34 18.77 2.24 16.47
C PRO A 34 18.33 3.33 15.48
N LEU A 35 17.13 3.88 15.70
CA LEU A 35 16.57 4.94 14.88
C LEU A 35 15.87 6.02 15.72
N THR A 36 15.60 7.17 15.11
CA THR A 36 14.77 8.22 15.69
C THR A 36 13.59 8.47 14.77
N MET A 37 12.39 8.46 15.33
CA MET A 37 11.14 8.70 14.60
C MET A 37 10.80 10.19 14.59
N LEU A 38 10.37 10.70 13.42
CA LEU A 38 9.73 12.02 13.31
C LEU A 38 8.22 11.82 13.34
N ILE A 39 7.57 12.48 14.28
CA ILE A 39 6.10 12.48 14.38
C ILE A 39 5.56 13.90 14.31
N SER A 40 4.28 14.06 13.99
CA SER A 40 3.57 15.35 14.06
C SER A 40 2.46 15.34 15.11
N ASP A 41 2.04 14.16 15.55
CA ASP A 41 0.99 13.94 16.55
C ASP A 41 1.37 12.74 17.42
N GLU A 42 1.33 12.89 18.73
CA GLU A 42 1.70 11.82 19.68
C GLU A 42 0.79 10.59 19.59
N ARG A 43 -0.44 10.76 19.11
CA ARG A 43 -1.35 9.63 18.86
C ARG A 43 -0.81 8.63 17.82
N GLN A 44 0.16 9.04 16.98
CA GLN A 44 0.86 8.17 16.04
C GLN A 44 1.67 7.07 16.74
N LEU A 45 2.11 7.33 17.98
CA LEU A 45 2.90 6.39 18.78
C LEU A 45 2.15 5.10 19.11
N ALA A 46 0.82 5.11 19.09
CA ALA A 46 0.01 3.90 19.28
C ALA A 46 0.28 2.81 18.22
N HIS A 47 0.87 3.18 17.09
CA HIS A 47 1.16 2.28 15.97
C HIS A 47 2.66 2.16 15.67
N LEU A 48 3.52 2.70 16.53
CA LEU A 48 4.95 2.76 16.32
C LEU A 48 5.72 2.03 17.44
N PRO A 49 6.93 1.54 17.19
CA PRO A 49 7.72 0.87 18.22
C PRO A 49 8.16 1.81 19.33
N ALA A 50 8.56 1.23 20.45
CA ALA A 50 9.17 1.96 21.57
C ALA A 50 10.59 2.40 21.19
N ALA A 51 10.73 3.49 20.44
CA ALA A 51 11.99 4.06 19.96
C ALA A 51 12.00 5.58 20.19
N PRO A 52 13.19 6.22 20.25
CA PRO A 52 13.29 7.68 20.36
C PRO A 52 12.50 8.40 19.26
N TRP A 53 11.84 9.49 19.62
CA TRP A 53 11.06 10.27 18.69
C TRP A 53 11.21 11.78 18.92
N VAL A 54 10.94 12.55 17.87
CA VAL A 54 10.90 14.02 17.91
C VAL A 54 9.65 14.51 17.18
N ARG A 55 8.93 15.41 17.83
CA ARG A 55 7.78 16.08 17.23
C ARG A 55 8.23 17.23 16.33
N ILE A 56 7.78 17.22 15.08
CA ILE A 56 8.03 18.28 14.10
C ILE A 56 6.72 18.71 13.41
N SER A 57 6.78 19.67 12.49
CA SER A 57 5.60 20.14 11.76
C SER A 57 4.94 19.03 10.93
N ALA A 58 3.60 19.06 10.84
CA ALA A 58 2.83 18.12 10.03
C ALA A 58 3.19 18.25 8.53
N PRO A 59 3.08 17.15 7.74
CA PRO A 59 3.37 17.16 6.31
C PRO A 59 2.48 18.11 5.49
N THR A 60 1.29 18.43 6.00
CA THR A 60 0.34 19.37 5.39
C THR A 60 0.57 20.82 5.81
N SER A 61 1.54 21.08 6.67
CA SER A 61 1.87 22.43 7.16
C SER A 61 2.53 23.26 6.06
N LEU A 62 2.25 24.57 6.03
CA LEU A 62 3.00 25.55 5.23
C LEU A 62 4.51 25.56 5.52
N ARG A 63 4.94 24.96 6.63
CA ARG A 63 6.35 24.81 7.00
C ARG A 63 7.03 23.61 6.34
N GLU A 64 6.29 22.75 5.62
CA GLU A 64 6.86 21.55 5.01
C GLU A 64 8.06 21.82 4.08
N PRO A 65 8.09 22.87 3.24
CA PRO A 65 9.28 23.17 2.44
C PRO A 65 10.54 23.43 3.28
N LEU A 66 10.38 23.84 4.54
CA LEU A 66 11.46 24.17 5.48
C LEU A 66 11.70 23.09 6.54
N VAL A 67 11.03 21.94 6.45
CA VAL A 67 11.11 20.87 7.48
C VAL A 67 12.53 20.38 7.68
N ALA A 68 13.36 20.39 6.63
CA ALA A 68 14.77 20.01 6.72
C ALA A 68 15.55 20.83 7.80
N ARG A 69 15.16 22.07 8.11
CA ARG A 69 15.78 22.85 9.20
C ARG A 69 15.51 22.26 10.58
N GLN A 70 14.32 21.67 10.77
CA GLN A 70 13.97 20.99 12.03
C GLN A 70 14.76 19.69 12.15
N VAL A 71 14.84 18.92 11.07
CA VAL A 71 15.55 17.64 11.02
C VAL A 71 17.07 17.81 11.14
N ASN A 72 17.66 18.86 10.58
CA ASN A 72 19.09 19.16 10.70
C ASN A 72 19.58 19.27 12.17
N ARG A 73 18.69 19.63 13.11
CA ARG A 73 19.03 19.73 14.54
C ARG A 73 19.37 18.37 15.15
N LEU A 74 18.87 17.30 14.57
CA LEU A 74 19.17 15.92 14.99
C LEU A 74 20.49 15.43 14.43
N ALA A 75 21.11 16.19 13.51
CA ALA A 75 22.32 15.83 12.78
C ALA A 75 22.30 14.39 12.25
N PRO A 76 21.23 13.95 11.50
CA PRO A 76 21.16 12.59 10.98
C PRO A 76 22.19 12.37 9.87
N ASP A 77 22.65 11.12 9.71
CA ASP A 77 23.40 10.71 8.53
C ASP A 77 22.44 10.47 7.35
N VAL A 78 21.34 9.77 7.61
CA VAL A 78 20.33 9.40 6.62
C VAL A 78 18.93 9.63 7.19
N VAL A 79 18.04 10.16 6.35
CA VAL A 79 16.61 10.29 6.61
C VAL A 79 15.83 9.47 5.59
N PHE A 80 14.94 8.62 6.06
CA PHE A 80 13.98 7.92 5.22
C PHE A 80 12.60 8.55 5.36
N SER A 81 11.96 8.89 4.25
CA SER A 81 10.56 9.30 4.22
C SER A 81 9.74 8.32 3.37
N PRO A 82 8.61 7.81 3.89
CA PRO A 82 7.70 6.94 3.16
C PRO A 82 6.91 7.68 2.07
N MET A 83 7.23 8.95 1.83
CA MET A 83 6.60 9.77 0.80
C MET A 83 7.64 10.64 0.06
N GLN A 84 7.33 10.98 -1.19
CA GLN A 84 8.18 11.84 -2.03
C GLN A 84 8.06 13.34 -1.72
N THR A 85 7.13 13.73 -0.86
CA THR A 85 6.76 15.14 -0.63
C THR A 85 7.52 15.81 0.52
N MET A 86 8.39 15.07 1.22
CA MET A 86 9.18 15.66 2.31
C MET A 86 10.06 16.82 1.82
N GLY A 87 10.00 17.96 2.50
CA GLY A 87 10.79 19.15 2.19
C GLY A 87 12.29 18.92 2.43
N THR A 88 13.11 19.24 1.42
CA THR A 88 14.55 18.96 1.43
C THR A 88 15.43 20.22 1.36
N TRP A 89 14.84 21.42 1.45
CA TRP A 89 15.58 22.67 1.27
C TRP A 89 16.58 22.92 2.40
N ARG A 90 17.86 23.10 2.04
CA ARG A 90 19.00 23.25 2.96
C ARG A 90 19.21 22.07 3.92
N ARG A 91 18.84 20.85 3.52
CA ARG A 91 19.20 19.65 4.26
C ARG A 91 20.70 19.43 4.35
N ARG A 92 21.17 18.79 5.41
CA ARG A 92 22.58 18.45 5.67
C ARG A 92 22.78 16.95 5.89
N TYR A 93 21.91 16.12 5.29
CA TYR A 93 21.86 14.67 5.45
C TYR A 93 21.49 14.02 4.12
N GLN A 94 21.74 12.73 3.99
CA GLN A 94 21.25 11.95 2.85
C GLN A 94 19.75 11.67 3.03
N VAL A 95 18.97 11.73 1.95
CA VAL A 95 17.52 11.50 2.02
C VAL A 95 17.07 10.44 1.04
N LEU A 96 16.28 9.49 1.56
CA LEU A 96 15.53 8.49 0.81
C LEU A 96 14.07 8.92 0.74
N LEU A 97 13.53 9.08 -0.46
CA LEU A 97 12.12 9.42 -0.69
C LEU A 97 11.41 8.25 -1.36
N THR A 98 10.18 7.96 -0.94
CA THR A 98 9.40 6.85 -1.49
C THR A 98 8.35 7.35 -2.47
N LEU A 99 8.27 6.70 -3.64
CA LEU A 99 7.16 6.82 -4.58
C LEU A 99 6.44 5.48 -4.64
N HIS A 100 5.22 5.42 -4.12
CA HIS A 100 4.44 4.19 -4.05
C HIS A 100 3.88 3.75 -5.40
N ASP A 101 3.34 4.68 -6.16
CA ASP A 101 2.68 4.42 -7.43
C ASP A 101 2.61 5.65 -8.33
N LEU A 102 2.08 5.45 -9.52
CA LEU A 102 1.83 6.47 -10.52
C LEU A 102 0.36 6.48 -10.97
N ILE A 103 -0.53 5.93 -10.15
CA ILE A 103 -1.95 5.74 -10.45
C ILE A 103 -2.59 7.05 -10.89
N TYR A 104 -2.33 8.13 -10.19
CA TYR A 104 -2.95 9.42 -10.47
C TYR A 104 -2.48 10.11 -11.78
N TYR A 105 -1.37 9.68 -12.34
CA TYR A 105 -0.96 10.11 -13.68
C TYR A 105 -1.74 9.39 -14.79
N ARG A 106 -2.19 8.17 -14.51
CA ARG A 106 -2.98 7.33 -15.43
C ARG A 106 -4.48 7.54 -15.22
N HIS A 107 -4.92 7.66 -13.97
CA HIS A 107 -6.31 7.86 -13.55
C HIS A 107 -6.47 9.24 -12.90
N ARG A 108 -6.64 10.27 -13.74
CA ARG A 108 -6.61 11.69 -13.35
C ARG A 108 -7.89 12.17 -12.66
N THR A 109 -8.44 11.37 -11.77
CA THR A 109 -9.58 11.75 -10.94
C THR A 109 -9.07 12.19 -9.57
N PRO A 110 -9.17 13.48 -9.21
CA PRO A 110 -8.72 13.95 -7.91
C PRO A 110 -9.59 13.37 -6.80
N PRO A 111 -9.03 13.13 -5.60
CA PRO A 111 -9.79 12.72 -4.43
C PRO A 111 -11.00 13.67 -4.20
N PRO A 112 -12.20 13.12 -3.95
CA PRO A 112 -13.41 13.92 -3.80
C PRO A 112 -13.39 14.86 -2.57
N GLU A 113 -12.56 14.53 -1.57
CA GLU A 113 -12.43 15.30 -0.33
C GLU A 113 -11.72 16.64 -0.53
N PHE A 114 -11.03 16.84 -1.67
CA PHE A 114 -10.32 18.08 -1.92
C PHE A 114 -11.28 19.20 -2.34
N PRO A 115 -11.12 20.42 -1.78
CA PRO A 115 -11.82 21.63 -2.25
C PRO A 115 -11.54 21.89 -3.73
N ALA A 116 -12.49 22.53 -4.44
CA ALA A 116 -12.41 22.76 -5.88
C ALA A 116 -11.10 23.41 -6.36
N PRO A 117 -10.51 24.43 -5.71
CA PRO A 117 -9.23 24.99 -6.11
C PRO A 117 -8.07 24.00 -6.01
N ILE A 118 -8.06 23.17 -4.96
CA ILE A 118 -7.03 22.13 -4.77
C ILE A 118 -7.20 21.04 -5.82
N ARG A 119 -8.42 20.64 -6.17
CA ARG A 119 -8.70 19.68 -7.26
C ARG A 119 -8.19 20.17 -8.61
N LEU A 120 -8.32 21.48 -8.89
CA LEU A 120 -7.79 22.08 -10.11
C LEU A 120 -6.25 22.02 -10.10
N LEU A 121 -5.61 22.49 -9.02
CA LEU A 121 -4.15 22.45 -8.87
C LEU A 121 -3.61 21.01 -8.97
N TRP A 122 -4.30 20.06 -8.37
CA TRP A 122 -3.99 18.65 -8.43
C TRP A 122 -4.05 18.12 -9.87
N ARG A 123 -5.09 18.49 -10.65
CA ARG A 123 -5.18 18.13 -12.06
C ARG A 123 -4.02 18.71 -12.88
N LEU A 124 -3.71 19.99 -12.68
CA LEU A 124 -2.59 20.64 -13.33
C LEU A 124 -1.25 19.98 -13.01
N TYR A 125 -1.04 19.62 -11.75
CA TYR A 125 0.15 18.89 -11.30
C TYR A 125 0.33 17.56 -12.06
N HIS A 126 -0.74 16.79 -12.25
CA HIS A 126 -0.69 15.48 -12.90
C HIS A 126 -0.81 15.53 -14.44
N LEU A 127 -0.82 16.72 -15.06
CA LEU A 127 -0.72 16.85 -16.51
C LEU A 127 0.72 16.62 -17.02
N SER A 128 1.72 16.81 -16.19
CA SER A 128 3.12 16.71 -16.54
C SER A 128 3.92 15.91 -15.53
N TRP A 129 4.87 15.14 -16.01
CA TRP A 129 5.84 14.42 -15.17
C TRP A 129 6.90 15.31 -14.54
N TRP A 130 7.02 16.56 -14.97
CA TRP A 130 8.07 17.47 -14.52
C TRP A 130 8.05 17.77 -13.02
N PRO A 131 6.91 18.05 -12.36
CA PRO A 131 6.90 18.29 -10.93
C PRO A 131 7.35 17.06 -10.14
N GLN A 132 6.95 15.85 -10.59
CA GLN A 132 7.36 14.60 -9.96
C GLN A 132 8.87 14.37 -10.09
N ARG A 133 9.45 14.65 -11.27
CA ARG A 133 10.91 14.59 -11.48
C ARG A 133 11.65 15.53 -10.54
N MET A 134 11.17 16.76 -10.40
CA MET A 134 11.77 17.73 -9.46
C MET A 134 11.76 17.25 -8.02
N LEU A 135 10.68 16.59 -7.59
CA LEU A 135 10.60 16.04 -6.24
C LEU A 135 11.59 14.89 -6.05
N LEU A 136 11.58 13.92 -6.95
CA LEU A 136 12.42 12.73 -6.84
C LEU A 136 13.92 13.03 -7.01
N ASP A 137 14.29 13.97 -7.88
CA ASP A 137 15.70 14.34 -8.08
C ASP A 137 16.30 15.09 -6.88
N ARG A 138 15.48 15.53 -5.92
CA ARG A 138 15.94 16.07 -4.63
C ARG A 138 16.41 15.01 -3.67
N ALA A 139 16.04 13.74 -3.88
CA ALA A 139 16.52 12.61 -3.10
C ALA A 139 17.97 12.24 -3.46
N ASP A 140 18.64 11.47 -2.59
CA ASP A 140 19.90 10.81 -2.92
C ASP A 140 19.67 9.41 -3.49
N ALA A 141 18.56 8.77 -3.09
CA ALA A 141 17.99 7.61 -3.77
C ALA A 141 16.46 7.60 -3.59
N VAL A 142 15.78 6.93 -4.50
CA VAL A 142 14.33 6.76 -4.52
C VAL A 142 14.00 5.33 -4.10
N VAL A 143 13.00 5.19 -3.24
CA VAL A 143 12.42 3.91 -2.85
C VAL A 143 11.08 3.76 -3.56
N THR A 144 10.73 2.55 -3.96
CA THR A 144 9.40 2.19 -4.45
C THR A 144 9.00 0.82 -3.92
N VAL A 145 7.74 0.44 -4.11
CA VAL A 145 7.18 -0.74 -3.41
C VAL A 145 7.05 -1.99 -4.29
N SER A 146 7.29 -1.85 -5.61
CA SER A 146 7.20 -2.96 -6.56
C SER A 146 8.15 -2.76 -7.75
N GLU A 147 8.56 -3.85 -8.39
CA GLU A 147 9.31 -3.81 -9.66
C GLU A 147 8.47 -3.19 -10.77
N THR A 148 7.16 -3.40 -10.75
CA THR A 148 6.20 -2.75 -11.65
C THR A 148 6.28 -1.22 -11.52
N SER A 149 6.26 -0.69 -10.29
CA SER A 149 6.43 0.75 -10.06
C SER A 149 7.83 1.23 -10.44
N ALA A 150 8.88 0.45 -10.18
CA ALA A 150 10.24 0.78 -10.59
C ALA A 150 10.38 0.86 -12.11
N ALA A 151 9.78 -0.08 -12.84
CA ALA A 151 9.74 -0.07 -14.31
C ALA A 151 9.01 1.17 -14.86
N LEU A 152 7.90 1.57 -14.23
CA LEU A 152 7.18 2.79 -14.62
C LEU A 152 8.01 4.06 -14.34
N ILE A 153 8.72 4.14 -13.21
CA ILE A 153 9.66 5.23 -12.90
C ILE A 153 10.73 5.33 -13.99
N ALA A 154 11.30 4.20 -14.40
CA ALA A 154 12.32 4.14 -15.44
C ALA A 154 11.75 4.54 -16.82
N THR A 155 10.61 3.96 -17.23
CA THR A 155 9.94 4.24 -18.50
C THR A 155 9.64 5.72 -18.68
N HIS A 156 9.15 6.38 -17.65
CA HIS A 156 8.85 7.81 -17.66
C HIS A 156 10.04 8.69 -17.30
N ARG A 157 11.23 8.11 -17.04
CA ARG A 157 12.46 8.80 -16.66
C ARG A 157 12.21 9.80 -15.52
N LEU A 158 11.55 9.34 -14.45
CA LEU A 158 11.08 10.22 -13.37
C LEU A 158 12.20 10.68 -12.44
N THR A 159 13.37 10.04 -12.46
CA THR A 159 14.52 10.45 -11.68
C THR A 159 15.81 9.97 -12.33
N ARG A 160 16.92 10.66 -12.00
CA ARG A 160 18.28 10.24 -12.29
C ARG A 160 18.93 9.53 -11.09
N ARG A 161 18.21 9.44 -9.98
CA ARG A 161 18.69 8.82 -8.74
C ARG A 161 18.51 7.31 -8.80
N PRO A 162 19.36 6.55 -8.08
CA PRO A 162 19.13 5.12 -7.93
C PRO A 162 17.73 4.84 -7.38
N VAL A 163 17.05 3.86 -7.98
CA VAL A 163 15.74 3.38 -7.52
C VAL A 163 15.95 2.01 -6.87
N THR A 164 15.36 1.79 -5.71
CA THR A 164 15.42 0.51 -4.98
C THR A 164 14.01 0.10 -4.58
N VAL A 165 13.65 -1.14 -4.87
CA VAL A 165 12.37 -1.72 -4.45
C VAL A 165 12.49 -2.18 -3.00
N VAL A 166 11.59 -1.69 -2.16
CA VAL A 166 11.38 -2.10 -0.76
C VAL A 166 9.91 -2.49 -0.63
N PRO A 167 9.59 -3.77 -0.80
CA PRO A 167 8.20 -4.22 -0.89
C PRO A 167 7.40 -3.97 0.38
N ASN A 168 6.08 -3.87 0.23
CA ASN A 168 5.18 -4.04 1.37
C ASN A 168 5.20 -5.50 1.84
N ALA A 169 4.78 -5.69 3.08
CA ALA A 169 4.54 -6.99 3.67
C ALA A 169 3.25 -6.97 4.49
N ALA A 170 2.86 -8.10 5.02
CA ALA A 170 1.82 -8.21 6.04
C ALA A 170 2.41 -8.89 7.27
N ASP A 171 1.84 -8.57 8.43
CA ASP A 171 2.21 -9.29 9.64
C ASP A 171 1.70 -10.73 9.56
N PRO A 172 2.53 -11.71 9.95
CA PRO A 172 2.10 -13.10 9.98
C PRO A 172 0.90 -13.25 10.93
N PRO A 173 -0.14 -14.00 10.54
CA PRO A 173 -1.26 -14.21 11.43
C PRO A 173 -0.83 -15.05 12.65
N PRO A 174 -1.34 -14.74 13.85
CA PRO A 174 -1.02 -15.50 15.06
C PRO A 174 -1.54 -16.93 15.00
N ASP A 175 -2.58 -17.20 14.20
CA ASP A 175 -3.22 -18.51 14.09
C ASP A 175 -3.37 -18.93 12.62
N PRO A 176 -3.22 -20.23 12.33
CA PRO A 176 -3.51 -20.76 11.00
C PRO A 176 -5.00 -20.66 10.69
N ARG A 177 -5.33 -20.63 9.39
CA ARG A 177 -6.69 -20.68 8.92
C ARG A 177 -7.40 -21.93 9.46
N ARG A 178 -8.59 -21.76 10.05
CA ARG A 178 -9.46 -22.86 10.49
C ARG A 178 -10.64 -23.01 9.52
N LEU A 179 -10.91 -24.25 9.12
CA LEU A 179 -12.14 -24.61 8.41
C LEU A 179 -13.31 -24.75 9.43
N PRO A 180 -14.57 -24.54 9.02
CA PRO A 180 -15.06 -24.42 7.64
C PRO A 180 -14.90 -23.01 7.07
N ARG A 181 -14.70 -22.92 5.75
CA ARG A 181 -14.76 -21.66 5.01
C ARG A 181 -16.20 -21.14 4.94
N THR A 182 -16.34 -19.84 4.97
CA THR A 182 -17.61 -19.18 4.64
C THR A 182 -17.72 -18.94 3.14
N ARG A 183 -18.90 -18.57 2.66
CA ARG A 183 -19.09 -18.14 1.26
C ARG A 183 -18.84 -16.64 1.07
N ALA A 184 -17.98 -16.07 1.89
CA ALA A 184 -17.60 -14.66 1.80
C ALA A 184 -16.54 -14.44 0.70
N LEU A 185 -16.75 -13.41 -0.10
CA LEU A 185 -15.77 -12.80 -0.98
C LEU A 185 -15.38 -11.47 -0.37
N VAL A 186 -14.10 -11.22 -0.17
CA VAL A 186 -13.63 -10.03 0.54
C VAL A 186 -13.02 -9.03 -0.41
N TYR A 187 -13.50 -7.80 -0.39
CA TYR A 187 -12.89 -6.65 -1.04
C TYR A 187 -12.41 -5.64 0.01
N MET A 188 -11.15 -5.22 -0.09
CA MET A 188 -10.55 -4.15 0.70
C MET A 188 -9.93 -3.11 -0.22
N GLY A 189 -10.44 -1.87 -0.18
CA GLY A 189 -9.95 -0.75 -0.98
C GLY A 189 -10.96 0.39 -1.05
N THR A 190 -10.54 1.50 -1.64
CA THR A 190 -11.44 2.65 -1.90
C THR A 190 -12.40 2.34 -3.05
N PHE A 191 -13.42 3.19 -3.22
CA PHE A 191 -14.41 3.06 -4.31
C PHE A 191 -14.08 3.96 -5.51
N MET A 192 -12.80 4.31 -5.68
CA MET A 192 -12.32 5.08 -6.84
C MET A 192 -12.53 4.29 -8.15
N PRO A 193 -12.80 4.96 -9.29
CA PRO A 193 -13.13 4.29 -10.54
C PRO A 193 -12.12 3.25 -11.03
N TYR A 194 -10.81 3.47 -10.77
CA TYR A 194 -9.78 2.51 -11.14
C TYR A 194 -9.78 1.22 -10.30
N LYS A 195 -10.44 1.22 -9.14
CA LYS A 195 -10.65 0.03 -8.31
C LYS A 195 -11.72 -0.90 -8.87
N ASN A 196 -12.57 -0.39 -9.75
CA ASN A 196 -13.52 -1.18 -10.54
C ASN A 196 -14.40 -2.15 -9.73
N VAL A 197 -14.86 -1.68 -8.58
CA VAL A 197 -15.71 -2.48 -7.67
C VAL A 197 -17.01 -2.90 -8.35
N GLU A 198 -17.44 -2.15 -9.33
CA GLU A 198 -18.62 -2.44 -10.16
C GLU A 198 -18.54 -3.81 -10.82
N THR A 199 -17.37 -4.22 -11.29
CA THR A 199 -17.19 -5.56 -11.89
C THR A 199 -17.35 -6.65 -10.83
N LEU A 200 -16.87 -6.43 -9.60
CA LEU A 200 -17.04 -7.38 -8.50
C LEU A 200 -18.51 -7.50 -8.09
N VAL A 201 -19.25 -6.39 -8.06
CA VAL A 201 -20.69 -6.41 -7.77
C VAL A 201 -21.46 -7.19 -8.84
N ARG A 202 -21.14 -6.97 -10.13
CA ARG A 202 -21.75 -7.76 -11.22
C ARG A 202 -21.37 -9.24 -11.14
N ALA A 203 -20.14 -9.56 -10.73
CA ALA A 203 -19.73 -10.95 -10.52
C ALA A 203 -20.49 -11.58 -9.34
N ALA A 204 -20.68 -10.85 -8.23
CA ALA A 204 -21.44 -11.30 -7.07
C ALA A 204 -22.91 -11.58 -7.42
N ALA A 205 -23.53 -10.80 -8.31
CA ALA A 205 -24.88 -11.06 -8.80
C ALA A 205 -25.00 -12.42 -9.56
N LEU A 206 -23.90 -12.95 -10.08
CA LEU A 206 -23.82 -14.27 -10.70
C LEU A 206 -23.52 -15.39 -9.69
N LEU A 207 -23.35 -15.07 -8.42
CA LEU A 207 -22.96 -15.97 -7.33
C LEU A 207 -23.97 -15.91 -6.17
N PRO A 208 -25.20 -16.41 -6.34
CA PRO A 208 -26.29 -16.21 -5.39
C PRO A 208 -26.00 -16.80 -4.00
N ASP A 209 -25.09 -17.75 -3.91
CA ASP A 209 -24.69 -18.39 -2.65
C ASP A 209 -23.53 -17.67 -1.93
N HIS A 210 -22.94 -16.65 -2.53
CA HIS A 210 -21.81 -15.92 -1.96
C HIS A 210 -22.23 -14.52 -1.51
N GLU A 211 -21.50 -13.99 -0.53
CA GLU A 211 -21.63 -12.62 -0.04
C GLU A 211 -20.37 -11.83 -0.40
N LEU A 212 -20.54 -10.65 -1.01
CA LEU A 212 -19.44 -9.74 -1.25
C LEU A 212 -19.32 -8.76 -0.08
N HIS A 213 -18.30 -8.95 0.74
CA HIS A 213 -17.97 -8.15 1.89
C HIS A 213 -17.10 -6.97 1.46
N LEU A 214 -17.65 -5.76 1.53
CA LEU A 214 -17.01 -4.48 1.23
C LEU A 214 -16.51 -3.89 2.55
N MET A 215 -15.21 -4.04 2.83
CA MET A 215 -14.63 -3.77 4.15
C MET A 215 -14.43 -2.28 4.43
N SER A 216 -14.18 -1.49 3.39
CA SER A 216 -13.88 -0.07 3.52
C SER A 216 -15.14 0.77 3.75
N ARG A 217 -14.95 1.99 4.27
CA ARG A 217 -16.05 2.95 4.41
C ARG A 217 -16.59 3.31 3.03
N VAL A 218 -17.91 3.29 2.91
CA VAL A 218 -18.63 3.64 1.71
C VAL A 218 -19.54 4.85 2.00
N ASP A 219 -19.59 5.81 1.11
CA ASP A 219 -20.58 6.89 1.22
C ASP A 219 -21.98 6.43 0.75
N VAL A 220 -22.98 7.27 1.04
CA VAL A 220 -24.40 6.97 0.75
C VAL A 220 -24.63 6.81 -0.76
N ALA A 221 -23.97 7.64 -1.58
CA ALA A 221 -24.12 7.62 -3.03
C ALA A 221 -23.50 6.37 -3.65
N ASP A 222 -22.29 6.01 -3.25
CA ASP A 222 -21.63 4.79 -3.69
C ASP A 222 -22.38 3.54 -3.24
N ARG A 223 -22.89 3.51 -1.99
CA ARG A 223 -23.72 2.40 -1.51
C ARG A 223 -24.97 2.22 -2.38
N ALA A 224 -25.71 3.29 -2.64
CA ALA A 224 -26.91 3.25 -3.48
C ALA A 224 -26.57 2.80 -4.90
N ARG A 225 -25.50 3.34 -5.49
CA ARG A 225 -25.02 3.01 -6.83
C ARG A 225 -24.63 1.53 -6.96
N LEU A 226 -23.84 1.01 -6.02
CA LEU A 226 -23.38 -0.40 -6.03
C LEU A 226 -24.56 -1.36 -5.82
N THR A 227 -25.50 -1.03 -4.93
CA THR A 227 -26.70 -1.85 -4.69
C THR A 227 -27.57 -1.91 -5.95
N ALA A 228 -27.77 -0.79 -6.64
CA ALA A 228 -28.57 -0.74 -7.86
C ALA A 228 -27.90 -1.49 -9.05
N LEU A 229 -26.57 -1.54 -9.07
CA LEU A 229 -25.80 -2.16 -10.13
C LEU A 229 -25.85 -3.70 -10.15
N GLY A 230 -26.02 -4.32 -8.99
CA GLY A 230 -26.02 -5.77 -8.83
C GLY A 230 -27.35 -6.30 -8.25
N PRO A 231 -28.48 -6.21 -8.98
CA PRO A 231 -29.72 -6.80 -8.49
C PRO A 231 -29.51 -8.30 -8.25
N GLY A 232 -29.80 -8.76 -7.03
CA GLY A 232 -29.56 -10.13 -6.59
C GLY A 232 -28.16 -10.40 -6.00
N ALA A 233 -27.23 -9.46 -6.07
CA ALA A 233 -25.96 -9.59 -5.34
C ALA A 233 -26.19 -9.42 -3.83
N ARG A 234 -25.57 -10.31 -3.04
CA ARG A 234 -25.57 -10.21 -1.58
C ARG A 234 -24.36 -9.36 -1.16
N LEU A 235 -24.60 -8.07 -0.95
CA LEU A 235 -23.58 -7.09 -0.56
C LEU A 235 -23.60 -6.86 0.94
N VAL A 236 -22.46 -7.03 1.62
CA VAL A 236 -22.26 -6.76 3.04
C VAL A 236 -21.32 -5.57 3.18
N PHE A 237 -21.85 -4.44 3.63
CA PHE A 237 -21.07 -3.21 3.83
C PHE A 237 -20.62 -3.11 5.29
N HIS A 238 -19.32 -3.16 5.54
CA HIS A 238 -18.74 -3.05 6.88
C HIS A 238 -18.51 -1.60 7.33
N ASP A 239 -18.66 -0.63 6.43
CA ASP A 239 -18.46 0.80 6.68
C ASP A 239 -17.13 1.15 7.34
N GLY A 240 -16.13 0.35 6.98
CA GLY A 240 -14.79 0.47 7.48
C GLY A 240 -14.55 -0.37 8.70
N ALA A 241 -14.46 -1.67 8.48
CA ALA A 241 -14.03 -2.64 9.47
C ALA A 241 -12.71 -2.24 10.13
N ASP A 242 -12.58 -2.56 11.42
CA ASP A 242 -11.28 -2.55 12.09
C ASP A 242 -10.42 -3.73 11.62
N ASP A 243 -9.15 -3.73 12.02
CA ASP A 243 -8.19 -4.74 11.59
C ASP A 243 -8.53 -6.14 12.09
N ALA A 244 -9.17 -6.26 13.25
CA ALA A 244 -9.59 -7.55 13.80
C ALA A 244 -10.76 -8.13 12.98
N THR A 245 -11.81 -7.35 12.76
CA THR A 245 -12.96 -7.74 11.92
C THR A 245 -12.52 -8.08 10.50
N TYR A 246 -11.67 -7.25 9.89
CA TYR A 246 -11.14 -7.52 8.54
C TYR A 246 -10.40 -8.84 8.47
N ARG A 247 -9.51 -9.09 9.43
CA ARG A 247 -8.72 -10.32 9.51
C ARG A 247 -9.60 -11.55 9.70
N ASP A 248 -10.62 -11.47 10.57
CA ASP A 248 -11.52 -12.58 10.86
C ASP A 248 -12.38 -12.94 9.63
N VAL A 249 -12.96 -11.94 8.95
CA VAL A 249 -13.71 -12.17 7.71
C VAL A 249 -12.79 -12.76 6.63
N LEU A 250 -11.57 -12.22 6.49
CA LEU A 250 -10.60 -12.68 5.50
C LEU A 250 -10.20 -14.15 5.75
N ARG A 251 -9.95 -14.54 7.01
CA ARG A 251 -9.60 -15.93 7.39
C ARG A 251 -10.70 -16.93 7.06
N GLY A 252 -11.97 -16.53 7.17
CA GLY A 252 -13.13 -17.37 6.82
C GLY A 252 -13.44 -17.37 5.33
N ALA A 253 -13.01 -16.40 4.57
CA ALA A 253 -13.46 -16.17 3.20
C ALA A 253 -13.11 -17.27 2.21
N THR A 254 -13.93 -17.41 1.17
CA THR A 254 -13.64 -18.21 -0.02
C THR A 254 -12.48 -17.60 -0.83
N ALA A 255 -12.50 -16.28 -1.00
CA ALA A 255 -11.43 -15.56 -1.70
C ALA A 255 -11.37 -14.08 -1.30
N LEU A 256 -10.17 -13.50 -1.40
CA LEU A 256 -10.02 -12.07 -1.62
C LEU A 256 -10.26 -11.80 -3.10
N VAL A 257 -11.06 -10.79 -3.42
CA VAL A 257 -11.36 -10.40 -4.80
C VAL A 257 -10.96 -8.94 -5.06
N SER A 258 -10.31 -8.68 -6.20
CA SER A 258 -9.96 -7.33 -6.62
C SER A 258 -10.01 -7.19 -8.14
N ALA A 259 -10.84 -6.27 -8.64
CA ALA A 259 -10.95 -5.95 -10.06
C ALA A 259 -10.21 -4.65 -10.43
N SER A 260 -9.23 -4.24 -9.65
CA SER A 260 -8.46 -3.01 -9.87
C SER A 260 -7.79 -3.02 -11.25
N ARG A 261 -7.85 -1.87 -11.95
CA ARG A 261 -7.15 -1.67 -13.24
C ARG A 261 -5.72 -1.20 -13.05
N ASP A 262 -5.41 -0.69 -11.86
CA ASP A 262 -4.08 -0.17 -11.52
C ASP A 262 -3.84 -0.22 -10.01
N GLU A 263 -2.59 -0.52 -9.63
CA GLU A 263 -2.15 -0.59 -8.22
C GLU A 263 -0.65 -0.28 -8.11
N GLY A 264 -0.24 0.18 -6.93
CA GLY A 264 1.18 0.31 -6.62
C GLY A 264 1.81 -0.99 -6.14
N PHE A 265 1.02 -1.80 -5.39
CA PHE A 265 1.47 -3.08 -4.84
C PHE A 265 0.32 -4.07 -4.67
N GLY A 266 -0.72 -3.71 -3.91
CA GLY A 266 -1.79 -4.62 -3.55
C GLY A 266 -1.61 -5.24 -2.16
N LEU A 267 -1.43 -4.40 -1.14
CA LEU A 267 -1.30 -4.85 0.25
C LEU A 267 -2.36 -5.89 0.68
N PRO A 268 -3.67 -5.74 0.29
CA PRO A 268 -4.68 -6.74 0.61
C PRO A 268 -4.37 -8.15 0.08
N LEU A 269 -3.63 -8.27 -1.03
CA LEU A 269 -3.22 -9.57 -1.56
C LEU A 269 -2.28 -10.28 -0.59
N VAL A 270 -1.27 -9.57 -0.09
CA VAL A 270 -0.29 -10.13 0.85
C VAL A 270 -0.96 -10.47 2.19
N GLU A 271 -1.87 -9.62 2.65
CA GLU A 271 -2.68 -9.88 3.85
C GLU A 271 -3.53 -11.16 3.70
N ALA A 272 -4.19 -11.33 2.54
CA ALA A 272 -4.97 -12.53 2.25
C ALA A 272 -4.10 -13.79 2.13
N MET A 273 -2.99 -13.68 1.41
CA MET A 273 -2.01 -14.77 1.29
C MET A 273 -1.47 -15.19 2.65
N GLY A 274 -1.15 -14.24 3.52
CA GLY A 274 -0.66 -14.49 4.87
C GLY A 274 -1.61 -15.36 5.71
N VAL A 275 -2.91 -15.16 5.59
CA VAL A 275 -3.92 -16.00 6.28
C VAL A 275 -4.33 -17.24 5.47
N GLY A 276 -3.77 -17.45 4.27
CA GLY A 276 -4.11 -18.57 3.40
C GLY A 276 -5.44 -18.42 2.68
N THR A 277 -5.90 -17.21 2.44
CA THR A 277 -7.12 -16.94 1.65
C THR A 277 -6.75 -16.89 0.16
N PRO A 278 -7.41 -17.70 -0.69
CA PRO A 278 -7.18 -17.67 -2.12
C PRO A 278 -7.43 -16.30 -2.74
N LEU A 279 -6.76 -16.02 -3.84
CA LEU A 279 -6.84 -14.75 -4.57
C LEU A 279 -7.56 -14.94 -5.92
N VAL A 280 -8.56 -14.09 -6.19
CA VAL A 280 -9.17 -13.95 -7.52
C VAL A 280 -9.08 -12.46 -7.89
N VAL A 281 -8.13 -12.11 -8.75
CA VAL A 281 -7.73 -10.72 -8.95
C VAL A 281 -7.56 -10.38 -10.42
N SER A 282 -7.53 -9.08 -10.71
CA SER A 282 -7.28 -8.59 -12.07
C SER A 282 -5.95 -9.08 -12.63
N ASP A 283 -5.94 -9.38 -13.92
CA ASP A 283 -4.73 -9.63 -14.69
C ASP A 283 -4.00 -8.32 -15.01
N ILE A 284 -3.31 -7.78 -14.02
CA ILE A 284 -2.48 -6.58 -14.15
C ILE A 284 -1.04 -6.89 -13.69
N PRO A 285 -0.04 -6.17 -14.23
CA PRO A 285 1.38 -6.47 -13.98
C PRO A 285 1.74 -6.59 -12.50
N VAL A 286 1.31 -5.64 -11.68
CA VAL A 286 1.63 -5.62 -10.25
C VAL A 286 0.97 -6.77 -9.48
N PHE A 287 -0.24 -7.20 -9.87
CA PHE A 287 -0.88 -8.34 -9.21
C PHE A 287 -0.22 -9.66 -9.62
N ARG A 288 0.28 -9.77 -10.86
CA ARG A 288 1.13 -10.90 -11.27
C ARG A 288 2.46 -10.91 -10.54
N GLU A 289 3.08 -9.75 -10.33
CA GLU A 289 4.29 -9.62 -9.53
C GLU A 289 4.06 -10.10 -8.10
N VAL A 290 3.01 -9.61 -7.44
CA VAL A 290 2.74 -9.88 -6.03
C VAL A 290 2.17 -11.28 -5.83
N GLY A 291 1.15 -11.67 -6.59
CA GLY A 291 0.45 -12.95 -6.44
C GLY A 291 1.20 -14.14 -7.03
N GLY A 292 2.06 -13.93 -8.04
CA GLY A 292 2.77 -15.04 -8.72
C GLY A 292 1.80 -16.12 -9.19
N ASP A 293 2.13 -17.38 -8.95
CA ASP A 293 1.29 -18.52 -9.31
C ASP A 293 0.19 -18.83 -8.27
N ALA A 294 0.11 -18.03 -7.19
CA ALA A 294 -0.85 -18.24 -6.10
C ALA A 294 -2.21 -17.57 -6.33
N ALA A 295 -2.41 -16.85 -7.44
CA ALA A 295 -3.64 -16.13 -7.73
C ALA A 295 -4.31 -16.61 -9.03
N ALA A 296 -5.64 -16.58 -9.04
CA ALA A 296 -6.42 -16.67 -10.26
C ALA A 296 -6.56 -15.27 -10.88
N TYR A 297 -6.06 -15.12 -12.11
CA TYR A 297 -6.05 -13.84 -12.83
C TYR A 297 -7.20 -13.75 -13.81
N VAL A 298 -7.91 -12.62 -13.78
CA VAL A 298 -9.11 -12.37 -14.58
C VAL A 298 -9.01 -10.99 -15.23
N ASP A 299 -9.49 -10.84 -16.46
CA ASP A 299 -9.62 -9.52 -17.07
C ASP A 299 -10.42 -8.59 -16.13
N PRO A 300 -9.94 -7.37 -15.84
CA PRO A 300 -10.61 -6.45 -14.90
C PRO A 300 -12.08 -6.20 -15.20
N ASP A 301 -12.48 -6.31 -16.47
CA ASP A 301 -13.85 -6.03 -16.91
C ASP A 301 -14.71 -7.30 -17.12
N ASP A 302 -14.15 -8.52 -16.94
CA ASP A 302 -14.87 -9.79 -17.09
C ASP A 302 -15.52 -10.26 -15.77
N ALA A 303 -16.68 -9.71 -15.42
CA ALA A 303 -17.46 -10.16 -14.25
C ALA A 303 -17.80 -11.66 -14.29
N ARG A 304 -18.02 -12.24 -15.48
CA ARG A 304 -18.27 -13.68 -15.63
C ARG A 304 -17.01 -14.49 -15.33
N GLY A 305 -15.85 -13.99 -15.71
CA GLY A 305 -14.54 -14.58 -15.41
C GLY A 305 -14.30 -14.64 -13.91
N PHE A 306 -14.55 -13.53 -13.18
CA PHE A 306 -14.49 -13.51 -11.72
C PHE A 306 -15.43 -14.54 -11.10
N ALA A 307 -16.68 -14.61 -11.55
CA ALA A 307 -17.63 -15.60 -11.06
C ALA A 307 -17.18 -17.04 -11.34
N ARG A 308 -16.63 -17.33 -12.52
CA ARG A 308 -16.07 -18.66 -12.85
C ARG A 308 -14.90 -19.03 -11.96
N ALA A 309 -13.95 -18.09 -11.75
CA ALA A 309 -12.79 -18.32 -10.91
C ALA A 309 -13.18 -18.58 -9.43
N VAL A 310 -14.17 -17.86 -8.91
CA VAL A 310 -14.71 -18.09 -7.56
C VAL A 310 -15.38 -19.47 -7.47
N ARG A 311 -16.19 -19.87 -8.46
CA ARG A 311 -16.84 -21.21 -8.47
C ARG A 311 -15.81 -22.34 -8.50
N ALA A 312 -14.70 -22.18 -9.17
CA ALA A 312 -13.63 -23.18 -9.16
C ALA A 312 -13.06 -23.44 -7.76
N LEU A 313 -13.12 -22.46 -6.86
CA LEU A 313 -12.74 -22.60 -5.44
C LEU A 313 -13.83 -23.27 -4.58
N SER A 314 -14.98 -23.63 -5.13
CA SER A 314 -16.02 -24.38 -4.39
C SER A 314 -15.61 -25.82 -4.14
N GLU A 315 -14.78 -26.41 -4.99
CA GLU A 315 -14.17 -27.71 -4.81
C GLU A 315 -13.09 -27.66 -3.71
N ASP A 316 -13.19 -28.54 -2.70
CA ASP A 316 -12.28 -28.52 -1.54
C ASP A 316 -10.82 -28.69 -1.94
N ALA A 317 -10.51 -29.62 -2.85
CA ALA A 317 -9.14 -29.84 -3.32
C ALA A 317 -8.55 -28.61 -4.06
N ALA A 318 -9.35 -27.90 -4.87
CA ALA A 318 -8.93 -26.69 -5.54
C ALA A 318 -8.70 -25.56 -4.55
N PHE A 319 -9.57 -25.44 -3.56
CA PHE A 319 -9.45 -24.45 -2.50
C PHE A 319 -8.17 -24.69 -1.64
N GLU A 320 -7.95 -25.92 -1.19
CA GLU A 320 -6.78 -26.28 -0.38
C GLU A 320 -5.47 -26.02 -1.12
N LYS A 321 -5.42 -26.38 -2.41
CA LYS A 321 -4.28 -26.10 -3.29
C LYS A 321 -4.03 -24.60 -3.39
N ALA A 322 -5.05 -23.80 -3.66
CA ALA A 322 -4.93 -22.34 -3.77
C ALA A 322 -4.54 -21.70 -2.43
N SER A 323 -5.10 -22.19 -1.32
CA SER A 323 -4.77 -21.72 0.04
C SER A 323 -3.32 -22.05 0.42
N ALA A 324 -2.81 -23.22 0.07
CA ALA A 324 -1.42 -23.60 0.30
C ALA A 324 -0.46 -22.73 -0.52
N ALA A 325 -0.74 -22.55 -1.81
CA ALA A 325 0.05 -21.68 -2.69
C ALA A 325 0.07 -20.22 -2.20
N ALA A 326 -1.07 -19.72 -1.71
CA ALA A 326 -1.17 -18.39 -1.13
C ALA A 326 -0.22 -18.22 0.09
N ARG A 327 -0.22 -19.17 1.03
CA ARG A 327 0.67 -19.13 2.20
C ARG A 327 2.14 -19.21 1.81
N GLU A 328 2.49 -20.08 0.88
CA GLU A 328 3.85 -20.19 0.36
C GLU A 328 4.31 -18.85 -0.25
N ARG A 329 3.47 -18.26 -1.08
CA ARG A 329 3.76 -16.97 -1.73
C ARG A 329 3.90 -15.83 -0.73
N ALA A 330 3.09 -15.80 0.32
CA ALA A 330 3.20 -14.81 1.39
C ALA A 330 4.59 -14.75 2.02
N GLY A 331 5.28 -15.89 2.12
CA GLY A 331 6.64 -15.99 2.67
C GLY A 331 7.68 -15.16 1.94
N HIS A 332 7.40 -14.71 0.70
CA HIS A 332 8.30 -13.81 -0.05
C HIS A 332 8.24 -12.36 0.46
N TYR A 333 7.24 -12.01 1.27
CA TYR A 333 6.98 -10.65 1.73
C TYR A 333 7.07 -10.58 3.25
N SER A 334 8.18 -10.05 3.77
CA SER A 334 8.35 -9.82 5.20
C SER A 334 8.89 -8.42 5.48
N TRP A 335 8.42 -7.81 6.56
CA TRP A 335 8.92 -6.51 6.98
C TRP A 335 10.40 -6.55 7.33
N ASP A 336 10.90 -7.67 7.87
CA ASP A 336 12.32 -7.87 8.16
C ASP A 336 13.18 -7.80 6.87
N SER A 337 12.78 -8.50 5.82
CA SER A 337 13.48 -8.46 4.52
C SER A 337 13.46 -7.04 3.93
N SER A 338 12.32 -6.35 3.97
CA SER A 338 12.18 -4.98 3.48
C SER A 338 13.02 -4.00 4.30
N ALA A 339 13.07 -4.16 5.62
CA ALA A 339 13.90 -3.35 6.51
C ALA A 339 15.40 -3.56 6.23
N ARG A 340 15.84 -4.80 5.99
CA ARG A 340 17.24 -5.09 5.62
C ARG A 340 17.63 -4.44 4.29
N ILE A 341 16.75 -4.47 3.28
CA ILE A 341 17.00 -3.80 2.00
C ILE A 341 17.15 -2.29 2.21
N LEU A 342 16.25 -1.68 2.98
CA LEU A 342 16.28 -0.24 3.25
C LEU A 342 17.52 0.15 4.07
N LEU A 343 17.87 -0.63 5.09
CA LEU A 343 19.04 -0.38 5.93
C LEU A 343 20.32 -0.44 5.11
N ALA A 344 20.48 -1.48 4.27
CA ALA A 344 21.62 -1.62 3.38
C ALA A 344 21.73 -0.45 2.38
N LEU A 345 20.60 0.05 1.88
CA LEU A 345 20.57 1.25 1.02
C LEU A 345 21.06 2.49 1.78
N ALA A 346 20.55 2.69 3.00
CA ALA A 346 20.96 3.82 3.85
C ALA A 346 22.46 3.79 4.18
N GLU A 347 23.01 2.62 4.51
CA GLU A 347 24.44 2.45 4.75
C GLU A 347 25.30 2.76 3.54
N ARG A 348 24.90 2.30 2.34
CA ARG A 348 25.59 2.63 1.09
C ARG A 348 25.61 4.13 0.81
N LEU A 349 24.50 4.84 1.07
CA LEU A 349 24.45 6.29 0.89
C LEU A 349 25.38 7.01 1.87
N ARG A 350 25.39 6.61 3.13
CA ARG A 350 26.28 7.17 4.14
C ARG A 350 27.76 7.00 3.74
N GLN A 351 28.13 5.81 3.30
CA GLN A 351 29.51 5.52 2.85
C GLN A 351 29.93 6.39 1.67
N ARG A 352 29.06 6.57 0.66
CA ARG A 352 29.31 7.44 -0.50
C ARG A 352 29.48 8.91 -0.08
N ALA A 353 28.66 9.40 0.84
CA ALA A 353 28.78 10.77 1.34
C ALA A 353 30.13 10.98 2.08
N ALA A 354 30.54 10.01 2.90
CA ALA A 354 31.83 10.07 3.59
C ALA A 354 33.03 10.00 2.64
N ALA A 355 32.94 9.27 1.54
CA ALA A 355 33.98 9.18 0.51
C ALA A 355 34.09 10.43 -0.36
N GLY A 356 32.96 11.10 -0.64
CA GLY A 356 32.94 12.33 -1.43
C GLY A 356 33.29 13.60 -0.66
N SER A 357 33.44 13.52 0.66
CA SER A 357 33.87 14.63 1.52
C SER A 357 35.38 14.58 1.87
N ARG A 358 36.11 13.61 1.34
CA ARG A 358 37.58 13.53 1.38
C ARG A 358 38.17 13.98 0.06
#